data_0a11898a6b416e8b22e46545c4c01ca6
#
_entry.id   0a11898a6b416e8b22e46545c4c01ca6
#
_cell.length_a   1.000
_cell.length_b   1.000
_cell.length_c   1.000
_cell.angle_alpha   90.00
_cell.angle_beta   90.00
_cell.angle_gamma   90.00
#
_symmetry.space_group_name_H-M   'P 1'
#
loop_
_entity.id
_entity.type
_entity.pdbx_description
1 polymer ?
#
loop_
_entity_poly.entity_id
_entity_poly.type
_entity_poly.pdbx_seq_one_letter_code
_entity_poly.pdbx_strand_id
1 'polypeptide(L)'
;MVVAIGIVALVVAMGVGRFVFTPLLPLMLRDGALDAVDGAQWAAANYAGYLVGALTARRFVSDPPSGIRVALIGVVLTTLGIALLEGASLRWLGAAIRALSGVFSAWALVCSSSWCLAELARRGIAQLGAWIYTGVGLGITITGLLTWLGGRQPARWLWVELGLLAALGTVFVATQLRRQSGPGPGSGSSPSARAPERASIQAATSIPTPASAMARNGNWRFVLCYGTFAFGYIVPATFLPAMARQQVDDPMVFGLTWPLFGLAATLSVSAAARWLSAWPRRRVWALAQGVLGLGTALPLATQALWSLALSAVLVGGTFMVVTMAGLQLIRERVPENPTPLLANMTVAFATGQIAGPLLVRLLGEIRWAGWDALEWASVVAAVLLALSSAWLWFDPQQVPGSRRGTRSSA
;
A
#
# COMPACT_ATOMS: atom_id res chain seq x y z
N MET A 1 12.92 14.28 14.39
CA MET A 1 12.33 15.17 13.38
C MET A 1 12.23 14.50 12.01
N VAL A 2 13.29 13.90 11.42
CA VAL A 2 13.26 13.23 10.11
C VAL A 2 12.16 12.15 10.05
N VAL A 3 12.09 11.28 11.06
CA VAL A 3 11.04 10.24 11.15
C VAL A 3 9.64 10.85 11.16
N ALA A 4 9.43 11.96 11.91
CA ALA A 4 8.13 12.63 11.95
C ALA A 4 7.74 13.21 10.58
N ILE A 5 8.68 13.79 9.83
CA ILE A 5 8.46 14.26 8.46
C ILE A 5 8.02 13.08 7.58
N GLY A 6 8.72 11.95 7.65
CA GLY A 6 8.37 10.74 6.90
C GLY A 6 7.00 10.19 7.27
N ILE A 7 6.68 10.08 8.57
CA ILE A 7 5.37 9.63 9.04
C ILE A 7 4.26 10.53 8.49
N VAL A 8 4.36 11.86 8.70
CA VAL A 8 3.31 12.81 8.24
C VAL A 8 3.18 12.80 6.72
N ALA A 9 4.30 12.74 5.98
CA ALA A 9 4.25 12.64 4.53
C ALA A 9 3.52 11.38 4.07
N LEU A 10 3.73 10.22 4.73
CA LEU A 10 3.04 8.98 4.40
C LEU A 10 1.60 8.93 4.90
N VAL A 11 1.26 9.59 6.01
CA VAL A 11 -0.15 9.80 6.42
C VAL A 11 -0.91 10.53 5.31
N VAL A 12 -0.38 11.64 4.81
CA VAL A 12 -1.01 12.41 3.72
C VAL A 12 -1.05 11.59 2.42
N ALA A 13 0.09 11.04 2.00
CA ALA A 13 0.20 10.37 0.71
C ALA A 13 -0.62 9.07 0.63
N MET A 14 -0.52 8.25 1.66
CA MET A 14 -1.15 6.92 1.67
C MET A 14 -2.51 6.95 2.36
N GLY A 15 -2.64 7.62 3.51
CA GLY A 15 -3.91 7.75 4.20
C GLY A 15 -4.92 8.52 3.35
N VAL A 16 -4.60 9.76 2.98
CA VAL A 16 -5.53 10.60 2.21
C VAL A 16 -5.44 10.32 0.70
N GLY A 17 -4.27 10.36 0.09
CA GLY A 17 -4.14 10.24 -1.37
C GLY A 17 -4.61 8.90 -1.93
N ARG A 18 -4.31 7.81 -1.21
CA ARG A 18 -4.58 6.46 -1.70
C ARG A 18 -5.80 5.81 -1.08
N PHE A 19 -5.83 5.69 0.25
CA PHE A 19 -6.76 4.83 0.96
C PHE A 19 -8.04 5.51 1.46
N VAL A 20 -8.13 6.83 1.42
CA VAL A 20 -9.31 7.58 1.90
C VAL A 20 -10.59 7.22 1.14
N PHE A 21 -10.48 6.83 -0.12
CA PHE A 21 -11.63 6.46 -0.94
C PHE A 21 -12.38 5.25 -0.37
N THR A 22 -11.67 4.31 0.22
CA THR A 22 -12.26 3.09 0.78
C THR A 22 -13.36 3.37 1.82
N PRO A 23 -13.13 4.15 2.89
CA PRO A 23 -14.19 4.46 3.86
C PRO A 23 -15.21 5.47 3.33
N LEU A 24 -14.87 6.28 2.32
CA LEU A 24 -15.81 7.23 1.70
C LEU A 24 -16.71 6.58 0.66
N LEU A 25 -16.30 5.49 0.02
CA LEU A 25 -17.10 4.80 -1.00
C LEU A 25 -18.51 4.45 -0.52
N PRO A 26 -18.72 3.79 0.64
CA PRO A 26 -20.08 3.49 1.11
C PRO A 26 -20.93 4.73 1.38
N LEU A 27 -20.32 5.85 1.77
CA LEU A 27 -21.02 7.12 1.97
C LEU A 27 -21.39 7.76 0.62
N MET A 28 -20.50 7.69 -0.38
CA MET A 28 -20.79 8.15 -1.74
C MET A 28 -21.89 7.32 -2.41
N LEU A 29 -21.92 6.00 -2.14
CA LEU A 29 -23.01 5.11 -2.59
C LEU A 29 -24.34 5.47 -1.89
N ARG A 30 -24.31 5.77 -0.59
CA ARG A 30 -25.48 6.23 0.17
C ARG A 30 -26.03 7.53 -0.40
N ASP A 31 -25.15 8.48 -0.71
CA ASP A 31 -25.51 9.81 -1.19
C ASP A 31 -25.91 9.79 -2.68
N GLY A 32 -25.86 8.64 -3.36
CA GLY A 32 -26.16 8.52 -4.80
C GLY A 32 -25.15 9.21 -5.72
N ALA A 33 -23.97 9.57 -5.19
CA ALA A 33 -22.92 10.25 -5.94
C ALA A 33 -22.22 9.32 -6.94
N LEU A 34 -22.11 8.03 -6.60
CA LEU A 34 -21.53 6.97 -7.44
C LEU A 34 -22.35 5.69 -7.30
N ASP A 35 -22.27 4.82 -8.29
CA ASP A 35 -22.66 3.41 -8.17
C ASP A 35 -21.46 2.50 -7.87
N ALA A 36 -21.70 1.20 -7.67
CA ALA A 36 -20.64 0.25 -7.34
C ALA A 36 -19.62 0.07 -8.48
N VAL A 37 -20.10 0.16 -9.73
CA VAL A 37 -19.27 0.02 -10.94
C VAL A 37 -18.33 1.22 -11.09
N ASP A 38 -18.87 2.44 -10.93
CA ASP A 38 -18.08 3.67 -10.89
C ASP A 38 -17.06 3.66 -9.74
N GLY A 39 -17.47 3.17 -8.56
CA GLY A 39 -16.59 3.02 -7.40
C GLY A 39 -15.42 2.09 -7.68
N ALA A 40 -15.65 0.94 -8.31
CA ALA A 40 -14.60 0.02 -8.73
C ALA A 40 -13.66 0.65 -9.77
N GLN A 41 -14.21 1.42 -10.72
CA GLN A 41 -13.42 2.16 -11.70
C GLN A 41 -12.50 3.21 -11.05
N TRP A 42 -13.00 3.95 -10.08
CA TRP A 42 -12.21 4.96 -9.36
C TRP A 42 -11.06 4.33 -8.57
N ALA A 43 -11.32 3.18 -7.94
CA ALA A 43 -10.28 2.42 -7.26
C ALA A 43 -9.19 1.93 -8.24
N ALA A 44 -9.59 1.31 -9.36
CA ALA A 44 -8.67 0.85 -10.40
C ALA A 44 -7.85 2.00 -10.99
N ALA A 45 -8.49 3.16 -11.25
CA ALA A 45 -7.82 4.37 -11.75
C ALA A 45 -6.73 4.87 -10.79
N ASN A 46 -7.00 4.88 -9.48
CA ASN A 46 -5.99 5.26 -8.48
C ASN A 46 -4.80 4.29 -8.48
N TYR A 47 -5.03 2.99 -8.56
CA TYR A 47 -3.95 2.00 -8.60
C TYR A 47 -3.13 2.06 -9.89
N ALA A 48 -3.79 2.29 -11.04
CA ALA A 48 -3.10 2.52 -12.30
C ALA A 48 -2.25 3.80 -12.25
N GLY A 49 -2.80 4.88 -11.72
CA GLY A 49 -2.05 6.11 -11.46
C GLY A 49 -0.86 5.90 -10.53
N TYR A 50 -1.03 5.10 -9.48
CA TYR A 50 0.06 4.76 -8.56
C TYR A 50 1.21 4.01 -9.26
N LEU A 51 0.90 3.07 -10.16
CA LEU A 51 1.90 2.41 -10.98
C LEU A 51 2.66 3.42 -11.87
N VAL A 52 1.95 4.30 -12.57
CA VAL A 52 2.55 5.36 -13.38
C VAL A 52 3.43 6.27 -12.53
N GLY A 53 2.95 6.65 -11.35
CA GLY A 53 3.69 7.45 -10.38
C GLY A 53 4.99 6.77 -9.94
N ALA A 54 4.94 5.49 -9.58
CA ALA A 54 6.11 4.71 -9.19
C ALA A 54 7.17 4.66 -10.31
N LEU A 55 6.74 4.43 -11.56
CA LEU A 55 7.62 4.40 -12.72
C LEU A 55 8.24 5.76 -13.08
N THR A 56 7.54 6.85 -12.78
CA THR A 56 7.97 8.22 -13.10
C THR A 56 8.67 8.95 -11.94
N ALA A 57 8.68 8.38 -10.72
CA ALA A 57 9.30 8.97 -9.54
C ALA A 57 10.81 9.26 -9.71
N ARG A 58 11.48 8.57 -10.64
CA ARG A 58 12.89 8.79 -10.99
C ARG A 58 13.22 10.23 -11.37
N ARG A 59 12.23 11.03 -11.80
CA ARG A 59 12.43 12.47 -12.11
C ARG A 59 12.90 13.29 -10.90
N PHE A 60 12.64 12.82 -9.69
CA PHE A 60 13.00 13.50 -8.44
C PHE A 60 14.25 12.93 -7.76
N VAL A 61 15.00 12.06 -8.42
CA VAL A 61 16.19 11.40 -7.84
C VAL A 61 17.23 12.43 -7.37
N SER A 62 17.39 13.52 -8.13
CA SER A 62 18.34 14.60 -7.79
C SER A 62 17.83 15.57 -6.72
N ASP A 63 16.51 15.69 -6.54
CA ASP A 63 15.87 16.58 -5.55
C ASP A 63 14.63 15.95 -4.93
N PRO A 64 14.80 14.95 -4.03
CA PRO A 64 13.69 14.31 -3.35
C PRO A 64 12.83 15.29 -2.52
N PRO A 65 13.36 16.32 -1.84
CA PRO A 65 12.54 17.30 -1.13
C PRO A 65 11.56 18.06 -2.02
N SER A 66 11.94 18.40 -3.26
CA SER A 66 11.02 19.00 -4.22
C SER A 66 9.94 18.00 -4.64
N GLY A 67 10.33 16.75 -4.89
CA GLY A 67 9.39 15.66 -5.17
C GLY A 67 8.35 15.47 -4.08
N ILE A 68 8.74 15.51 -2.80
CA ILE A 68 7.82 15.44 -1.66
C ILE A 68 6.82 16.61 -1.70
N ARG A 69 7.30 17.84 -1.88
CA ARG A 69 6.44 19.05 -1.89
C ARG A 69 5.42 18.99 -3.03
N VAL A 70 5.87 18.74 -4.26
CA VAL A 70 5.00 18.64 -5.44
C VAL A 70 3.96 17.54 -5.26
N ALA A 71 4.38 16.38 -4.78
CA ALA A 71 3.51 15.24 -4.59
C ALA A 71 2.43 15.51 -3.53
N LEU A 72 2.80 16.04 -2.37
CA LEU A 72 1.84 16.33 -1.30
C LEU A 72 0.84 17.44 -1.70
N ILE A 73 1.31 18.49 -2.39
CA ILE A 73 0.42 19.51 -2.96
C ILE A 73 -0.55 18.87 -3.96
N GLY A 74 -0.07 17.97 -4.82
CA GLY A 74 -0.91 17.23 -5.76
C GLY A 74 -1.96 16.37 -5.06
N VAL A 75 -1.62 15.72 -3.95
CA VAL A 75 -2.59 14.97 -3.12
C VAL A 75 -3.67 15.91 -2.57
N VAL A 76 -3.29 17.08 -2.03
CA VAL A 76 -4.25 18.08 -1.51
C VAL A 76 -5.20 18.54 -2.61
N LEU A 77 -4.66 18.96 -3.76
CA LEU A 77 -5.46 19.47 -4.88
C LEU A 77 -6.41 18.42 -5.44
N THR A 78 -5.95 17.17 -5.58
CA THR A 78 -6.81 16.07 -6.07
C THR A 78 -7.88 15.68 -5.06
N THR A 79 -7.59 15.73 -3.75
CA THR A 79 -8.57 15.44 -2.70
C THR A 79 -9.66 16.52 -2.64
N LEU A 80 -9.28 17.80 -2.61
CA LEU A 80 -10.22 18.92 -2.63
C LEU A 80 -10.97 19.00 -3.97
N GLY A 81 -10.31 18.67 -5.09
CA GLY A 81 -10.90 18.67 -6.41
C GLY A 81 -12.12 17.75 -6.54
N ILE A 82 -12.12 16.60 -5.87
CA ILE A 82 -13.29 15.69 -5.85
C ILE A 82 -14.50 16.36 -5.17
N ALA A 83 -14.27 17.13 -4.10
CA ALA A 83 -15.35 17.82 -3.41
C ALA A 83 -16.07 18.90 -4.23
N LEU A 84 -15.44 19.38 -5.31
CA LEU A 84 -15.97 20.40 -6.19
C LEU A 84 -16.79 19.82 -7.37
N LEU A 85 -16.77 18.50 -7.55
CA LEU A 85 -17.44 17.84 -8.67
C LEU A 85 -18.83 17.36 -8.27
N GLU A 86 -19.79 17.45 -9.19
CA GLU A 86 -21.18 17.01 -9.03
C GLU A 86 -21.72 16.36 -10.32
N GLY A 87 -22.73 15.50 -10.18
CA GLY A 87 -23.46 14.91 -11.31
C GLY A 87 -22.56 14.13 -12.29
N ALA A 88 -22.77 14.31 -13.58
CA ALA A 88 -22.02 13.58 -14.62
C ALA A 88 -20.52 13.89 -14.63
N SER A 89 -20.12 15.12 -14.25
CA SER A 89 -18.71 15.50 -14.17
C SER A 89 -17.98 14.72 -13.08
N LEU A 90 -18.65 14.37 -11.98
CA LEU A 90 -18.07 13.58 -10.90
C LEU A 90 -17.64 12.20 -11.41
N ARG A 91 -18.43 11.52 -12.22
CA ARG A 91 -18.13 10.15 -12.70
C ARG A 91 -16.85 10.11 -13.53
N TRP A 92 -16.71 10.96 -14.55
CA TRP A 92 -15.57 10.93 -15.48
C TRP A 92 -14.32 11.61 -14.94
N LEU A 93 -14.46 12.86 -14.46
CA LEU A 93 -13.34 13.62 -13.92
C LEU A 93 -12.85 13.03 -12.60
N GLY A 94 -13.76 12.47 -11.79
CA GLY A 94 -13.39 11.85 -10.53
C GLY A 94 -12.45 10.66 -10.72
N ALA A 95 -12.68 9.80 -11.72
CA ALA A 95 -11.75 8.72 -12.05
C ALA A 95 -10.38 9.25 -12.48
N ALA A 96 -10.34 10.31 -13.31
CA ALA A 96 -9.09 10.95 -13.73
C ALA A 96 -8.34 11.60 -12.55
N ILE A 97 -9.06 12.30 -11.66
CA ILE A 97 -8.50 12.89 -10.45
C ILE A 97 -7.97 11.79 -9.51
N ARG A 98 -8.68 10.65 -9.38
CA ARG A 98 -8.20 9.51 -8.60
C ARG A 98 -6.93 8.90 -9.19
N ALA A 99 -6.82 8.81 -10.52
CA ALA A 99 -5.57 8.40 -11.16
C ALA A 99 -4.41 9.35 -10.84
N LEU A 100 -4.63 10.68 -10.95
CA LEU A 100 -3.63 11.69 -10.57
C LEU A 100 -3.25 11.60 -9.09
N SER A 101 -4.22 11.41 -8.20
CA SER A 101 -3.97 11.18 -6.76
C SER A 101 -3.07 9.97 -6.53
N GLY A 102 -3.27 8.89 -7.30
CA GLY A 102 -2.39 7.72 -7.30
C GLY A 102 -0.95 8.06 -7.68
N VAL A 103 -0.76 8.83 -8.77
CA VAL A 103 0.56 9.29 -9.23
C VAL A 103 1.27 10.06 -8.11
N PHE A 104 0.60 11.05 -7.53
CA PHE A 104 1.17 11.87 -6.47
C PHE A 104 1.46 11.07 -5.19
N SER A 105 0.60 10.12 -4.83
CA SER A 105 0.82 9.23 -3.69
C SER A 105 2.10 8.39 -3.85
N ALA A 106 2.34 7.87 -5.06
CA ALA A 106 3.55 7.12 -5.36
C ALA A 106 4.80 8.00 -5.32
N TRP A 107 4.76 9.21 -5.90
CA TRP A 107 5.88 10.15 -5.81
C TRP A 107 6.20 10.50 -4.36
N ALA A 108 5.18 10.80 -3.55
CA ALA A 108 5.37 11.11 -2.14
C ALA A 108 5.99 9.94 -1.38
N LEU A 109 5.52 8.69 -1.60
CA LEU A 109 6.10 7.51 -0.96
C LEU A 109 7.58 7.34 -1.33
N VAL A 110 7.90 7.36 -2.63
CA VAL A 110 9.27 7.13 -3.11
C VAL A 110 10.22 8.22 -2.64
N CYS A 111 9.83 9.50 -2.81
CA CYS A 111 10.67 10.63 -2.43
C CYS A 111 10.85 10.73 -0.91
N SER A 112 9.79 10.51 -0.11
CA SER A 112 9.87 10.54 1.34
C SER A 112 10.73 9.41 1.88
N SER A 113 10.56 8.18 1.34
CA SER A 113 11.40 7.05 1.73
C SER A 113 12.86 7.30 1.40
N SER A 114 13.15 7.75 0.17
CA SER A 114 14.51 8.04 -0.28
C SER A 114 15.18 9.09 0.60
N TRP A 115 14.52 10.25 0.77
CA TRP A 115 15.07 11.34 1.56
C TRP A 115 15.24 10.97 3.04
N CYS A 116 14.22 10.38 3.66
CA CYS A 116 14.29 10.02 5.08
C CYS A 116 15.38 8.98 5.35
N LEU A 117 15.47 7.92 4.53
CA LEU A 117 16.46 6.87 4.75
C LEU A 117 17.89 7.38 4.55
N ALA A 118 18.13 8.21 3.54
CA ALA A 118 19.42 8.84 3.32
C ALA A 118 19.82 9.77 4.49
N GLU A 119 18.89 10.58 4.96
CA GLU A 119 19.13 11.52 6.06
C GLU A 119 19.35 10.80 7.40
N LEU A 120 18.61 9.72 7.68
CA LEU A 120 18.78 8.89 8.87
C LEU A 120 20.13 8.13 8.83
N ALA A 121 20.55 7.66 7.67
CA ALA A 121 21.85 7.01 7.48
C ALA A 121 22.99 8.02 7.71
N ARG A 122 22.87 9.23 7.15
CA ARG A 122 23.85 10.32 7.35
C ARG A 122 24.00 10.71 8.82
N ARG A 123 22.93 10.57 9.63
CA ARG A 123 22.94 10.82 11.08
C ARG A 123 23.38 9.62 11.93
N GLY A 124 23.70 8.47 11.34
CA GLY A 124 24.09 7.27 12.06
C GLY A 124 22.94 6.53 12.77
N ILE A 125 21.69 6.82 12.44
CA ILE A 125 20.48 6.25 13.06
C ILE A 125 19.58 5.55 12.03
N ALA A 126 20.18 4.86 11.06
CA ALA A 126 19.48 4.17 9.97
C ALA A 126 18.43 3.15 10.46
N GLN A 127 18.59 2.57 11.66
CA GLN A 127 17.65 1.65 12.29
C GLN A 127 16.25 2.25 12.51
N LEU A 128 16.14 3.59 12.58
CA LEU A 128 14.86 4.27 12.71
C LEU A 128 14.09 4.39 11.38
N GLY A 129 14.70 4.01 10.25
CA GLY A 129 14.09 4.11 8.93
C GLY A 129 12.79 3.32 8.77
N ALA A 130 12.64 2.19 9.46
CA ALA A 130 11.41 1.40 9.42
C ALA A 130 10.20 2.14 10.01
N TRP A 131 10.41 3.02 10.99
CA TRP A 131 9.34 3.75 11.66
C TRP A 131 8.59 4.73 10.77
N ILE A 132 9.18 5.19 9.66
CA ILE A 132 8.48 6.09 8.72
C ILE A 132 7.25 5.41 8.12
N TYR A 133 7.30 4.09 7.93
CA TYR A 133 6.20 3.32 7.31
C TYR A 133 5.01 3.10 8.24
N THR A 134 5.14 3.36 9.55
CA THR A 134 3.97 3.41 10.46
C THR A 134 2.99 4.50 10.04
N GLY A 135 3.49 5.54 9.33
CA GLY A 135 2.64 6.58 8.74
C GLY A 135 1.57 6.06 7.79
N VAL A 136 1.79 4.91 7.12
CA VAL A 136 0.76 4.27 6.27
C VAL A 136 -0.42 3.80 7.11
N GLY A 137 -0.16 2.99 8.14
CA GLY A 137 -1.22 2.48 9.03
C GLY A 137 -1.91 3.60 9.82
N LEU A 138 -1.13 4.57 10.35
CA LEU A 138 -1.68 5.75 11.03
C LEU A 138 -2.57 6.57 10.07
N GLY A 139 -2.17 6.74 8.81
CA GLY A 139 -2.96 7.43 7.81
C GLY A 139 -4.30 6.73 7.56
N ILE A 140 -4.31 5.41 7.43
CA ILE A 140 -5.52 4.60 7.30
C ILE A 140 -6.40 4.75 8.53
N THR A 141 -5.82 4.68 9.74
CA THR A 141 -6.54 4.83 11.01
C THR A 141 -7.18 6.23 11.12
N ILE A 142 -6.41 7.29 10.88
CA ILE A 142 -6.88 8.67 11.01
C ILE A 142 -7.98 8.96 10.01
N THR A 143 -7.80 8.61 8.73
CA THR A 143 -8.83 8.81 7.71
C THR A 143 -10.08 7.99 8.01
N GLY A 144 -9.91 6.76 8.51
CA GLY A 144 -11.01 5.91 8.96
C GLY A 144 -11.77 6.50 10.13
N LEU A 145 -11.09 7.01 11.16
CA LEU A 145 -11.72 7.64 12.31
C LEU A 145 -12.49 8.90 11.92
N LEU A 146 -11.92 9.75 11.08
CA LEU A 146 -12.59 10.97 10.61
C LEU A 146 -13.83 10.66 9.79
N THR A 147 -13.74 9.70 8.87
CA THR A 147 -14.92 9.27 8.08
C THR A 147 -15.95 8.57 8.95
N TRP A 148 -15.55 7.84 9.97
CA TRP A 148 -16.46 7.23 10.94
C TRP A 148 -17.20 8.29 11.76
N LEU A 149 -16.48 9.22 12.39
CA LEU A 149 -17.08 10.29 13.18
C LEU A 149 -17.99 11.21 12.35
N GLY A 150 -17.60 11.50 11.10
CA GLY A 150 -18.36 12.31 10.16
C GLY A 150 -19.35 11.51 9.30
N GLY A 151 -19.55 10.21 9.56
CA GLY A 151 -20.30 9.31 8.67
C GLY A 151 -21.78 9.68 8.43
N ARG A 152 -22.36 10.55 9.28
CA ARG A 152 -23.74 11.06 9.11
C ARG A 152 -23.86 12.25 8.17
N GLN A 153 -22.74 12.94 7.91
CA GLN A 153 -22.74 14.06 6.95
C GLN A 153 -22.55 13.57 5.51
N PRO A 154 -22.87 14.41 4.50
CA PRO A 154 -22.61 14.08 3.10
C PRO A 154 -21.12 13.83 2.83
N ALA A 155 -20.80 12.83 2.01
CA ALA A 155 -19.43 12.44 1.67
C ALA A 155 -18.61 13.62 1.13
N ARG A 156 -19.24 14.58 0.45
CA ARG A 156 -18.60 15.80 -0.07
C ARG A 156 -17.85 16.58 1.03
N TRP A 157 -18.47 16.78 2.19
CA TRP A 157 -17.84 17.52 3.29
C TRP A 157 -16.65 16.78 3.87
N LEU A 158 -16.72 15.45 3.95
CA LEU A 158 -15.58 14.62 4.36
C LEU A 158 -14.39 14.74 3.39
N TRP A 159 -14.64 14.86 2.08
CA TRP A 159 -13.58 15.15 1.11
C TRP A 159 -12.91 16.50 1.40
N VAL A 160 -13.67 17.54 1.77
CA VAL A 160 -13.13 18.85 2.19
C VAL A 160 -12.31 18.74 3.47
N GLU A 161 -12.85 18.12 4.52
CA GLU A 161 -12.18 17.98 5.81
C GLU A 161 -10.85 17.22 5.69
N LEU A 162 -10.85 16.11 4.95
CA LEU A 162 -9.65 15.31 4.70
C LEU A 162 -8.64 16.03 3.79
N GLY A 163 -9.12 16.82 2.84
CA GLY A 163 -8.28 17.69 2.03
C GLY A 163 -7.61 18.80 2.84
N LEU A 164 -8.33 19.40 3.80
CA LEU A 164 -7.77 20.38 4.74
C LEU A 164 -6.76 19.74 5.69
N LEU A 165 -7.04 18.54 6.21
CA LEU A 165 -6.08 17.78 7.01
C LEU A 165 -4.80 17.50 6.22
N ALA A 166 -4.94 17.06 4.95
CA ALA A 166 -3.81 16.85 4.06
C ALA A 166 -3.01 18.14 3.81
N ALA A 167 -3.69 19.28 3.68
CA ALA A 167 -3.05 20.60 3.54
C ALA A 167 -2.23 20.96 4.79
N LEU A 168 -2.78 20.76 5.98
CA LEU A 168 -2.05 20.99 7.23
C LEU A 168 -0.80 20.10 7.34
N GLY A 169 -0.93 18.81 7.03
CA GLY A 169 0.21 17.89 6.98
C GLY A 169 1.25 18.30 5.94
N THR A 170 0.81 18.76 4.78
CA THR A 170 1.68 19.25 3.69
C THR A 170 2.45 20.50 4.11
N VAL A 171 1.80 21.46 4.75
CA VAL A 171 2.43 22.67 5.29
C VAL A 171 3.48 22.30 6.35
N PHE A 172 3.13 21.39 7.28
CA PHE A 172 4.08 20.89 8.27
C PHE A 172 5.33 20.31 7.60
N VAL A 173 5.16 19.37 6.67
CA VAL A 173 6.29 18.72 5.96
C VAL A 173 7.11 19.76 5.20
N ALA A 174 6.47 20.66 4.44
CA ALA A 174 7.16 21.67 3.64
C ALA A 174 7.99 22.65 4.50
N THR A 175 7.45 23.08 5.64
CA THR A 175 8.15 23.97 6.57
C THR A 175 9.34 23.28 7.23
N GLN A 176 9.20 22.02 7.63
CA GLN A 176 10.28 21.26 8.23
C GLN A 176 11.40 20.93 7.22
N LEU A 177 11.05 20.60 5.97
CA LEU A 177 12.04 20.40 4.90
C LEU A 177 12.86 21.68 4.63
N ARG A 178 12.20 22.86 4.60
CA ARG A 178 12.89 24.15 4.44
C ARG A 178 13.89 24.42 5.58
N ARG A 179 13.51 24.14 6.83
CA ARG A 179 14.38 24.31 8.00
C ARG A 179 15.61 23.41 7.97
N GLN A 180 15.50 22.22 7.36
CA GLN A 180 16.63 21.30 7.24
C GLN A 180 17.53 21.58 6.02
N SER A 181 17.05 22.34 5.03
CA SER A 181 17.82 22.78 3.85
C SER A 181 18.51 24.14 4.05
N GLY A 182 18.32 24.80 5.19
CA GLY A 182 19.00 26.06 5.52
C GLY A 182 20.50 25.84 5.72
N PRO A 183 21.37 26.87 5.42
CA PRO A 183 22.81 26.76 5.56
C PRO A 183 23.16 26.53 7.03
N GLY A 184 23.57 25.29 7.36
CA GLY A 184 24.24 25.02 8.63
C GLY A 184 25.59 25.73 8.66
N PRO A 185 26.01 26.30 9.80
CA PRO A 185 27.36 26.91 9.91
C PRO A 185 28.40 25.78 9.74
N GLY A 186 29.06 25.70 8.58
CA GLY A 186 30.20 24.81 8.36
C GLY A 186 30.13 23.79 7.24
N SER A 187 29.50 24.08 6.09
CA SER A 187 29.64 23.20 4.93
C SER A 187 30.74 23.65 3.97
N GLY A 188 31.99 23.32 4.32
CA GLY A 188 33.05 23.20 3.34
C GLY A 188 32.73 22.04 2.38
N SER A 189 32.75 22.36 1.10
CA SER A 189 32.48 21.45 0.00
C SER A 189 33.47 20.26 -0.03
N SER A 190 32.98 19.03 0.20
CA SER A 190 33.72 17.82 -0.15
C SER A 190 32.92 17.02 -1.20
N PRO A 191 33.48 16.77 -2.40
CA PRO A 191 32.78 16.16 -3.54
C PRO A 191 32.67 14.64 -3.51
N SER A 192 32.97 13.97 -2.38
CA SER A 192 33.21 12.51 -2.41
C SER A 192 32.05 11.59 -1.96
N ALA A 193 30.86 12.10 -1.65
CA ALA A 193 29.78 11.25 -1.08
C ALA A 193 28.69 10.82 -2.08
N ARG A 194 28.94 10.87 -3.42
CA ARG A 194 27.91 10.61 -4.43
C ARG A 194 27.72 9.14 -4.86
N ALA A 195 28.53 8.21 -4.39
CA ALA A 195 28.52 6.83 -4.88
C ALA A 195 27.44 5.90 -4.27
N PRO A 196 27.11 5.92 -2.96
CA PRO A 196 26.10 5.01 -2.39
C PRO A 196 24.64 5.38 -2.72
N GLU A 197 24.38 6.68 -2.97
CA GLU A 197 23.01 7.20 -3.15
C GLU A 197 22.40 6.80 -4.49
N ARG A 198 23.20 6.64 -5.55
CA ARG A 198 22.74 6.18 -6.86
C ARG A 198 22.26 4.72 -6.86
N ALA A 199 22.85 3.87 -6.02
CA ALA A 199 22.52 2.45 -5.98
C ALA A 199 21.14 2.15 -5.37
N SER A 200 20.72 2.87 -4.32
CA SER A 200 19.44 2.62 -3.65
C SER A 200 18.23 3.17 -4.42
N ILE A 201 18.42 4.25 -5.19
CA ILE A 201 17.35 4.87 -5.99
C ILE A 201 17.24 4.19 -7.37
N GLN A 202 18.35 3.76 -7.95
CA GLN A 202 18.33 2.90 -9.14
C GLN A 202 17.62 1.57 -8.86
N ALA A 203 17.68 1.07 -7.64
CA ALA A 203 16.95 -0.14 -7.21
C ALA A 203 15.42 0.00 -7.29
N ALA A 204 14.89 1.21 -7.13
CA ALA A 204 13.44 1.46 -7.21
C ALA A 204 12.94 1.82 -8.62
N THR A 205 13.83 2.12 -9.57
CA THR A 205 13.46 2.77 -10.84
C THR A 205 14.08 2.18 -12.11
N SER A 206 15.02 1.23 -12.01
CA SER A 206 15.54 0.54 -13.21
C SER A 206 14.54 -0.52 -13.69
N ILE A 207 13.97 -0.35 -14.87
CA ILE A 207 13.32 -1.41 -15.63
C ILE A 207 14.45 -2.17 -16.35
N PRO A 208 14.85 -3.36 -15.89
CA PRO A 208 15.81 -4.18 -16.65
C PRO A 208 15.06 -4.90 -17.74
N THR A 209 15.75 -5.20 -18.83
CA THR A 209 15.27 -6.10 -19.87
C THR A 209 14.93 -7.46 -19.24
N PRO A 210 13.67 -7.92 -19.31
CA PRO A 210 13.12 -8.83 -18.29
C PRO A 210 13.47 -10.31 -18.39
N ALA A 211 14.02 -10.78 -19.49
CA ALA A 211 13.93 -12.22 -19.79
C ALA A 211 14.99 -13.12 -19.11
N SER A 212 16.20 -12.64 -18.86
CA SER A 212 17.32 -13.54 -18.50
C SER A 212 17.53 -13.78 -17.00
N ALA A 213 17.19 -12.83 -16.13
CA ALA A 213 17.32 -12.98 -14.68
C ALA A 213 16.13 -13.73 -14.05
N MET A 214 14.95 -13.63 -14.66
CA MET A 214 13.71 -14.26 -14.19
C MET A 214 13.72 -15.79 -14.39
N ALA A 215 14.29 -16.27 -15.50
CA ALA A 215 14.27 -17.69 -15.84
C ALA A 215 15.31 -18.53 -15.08
N ARG A 216 16.37 -17.93 -14.58
CA ARG A 216 17.56 -18.69 -14.08
C ARG A 216 17.38 -19.44 -12.77
N ASN A 217 16.42 -19.11 -11.88
CA ASN A 217 16.33 -19.74 -10.54
C ASN A 217 14.91 -19.90 -9.97
N GLY A 218 13.85 -19.99 -10.78
CA GLY A 218 12.48 -20.13 -10.25
C GLY A 218 11.96 -18.89 -9.51
N ASN A 219 12.64 -17.74 -9.61
CA ASN A 219 12.30 -16.51 -8.91
C ASN A 219 10.97 -15.88 -9.38
N TRP A 220 10.52 -16.22 -10.61
CA TRP A 220 9.23 -15.76 -11.15
C TRP A 220 8.04 -16.19 -10.27
N ARG A 221 8.17 -17.30 -9.55
CA ARG A 221 7.11 -17.79 -8.63
C ARG A 221 6.89 -16.83 -7.46
N PHE A 222 7.94 -16.23 -6.92
CA PHE A 222 7.82 -15.21 -5.87
C PHE A 222 7.19 -13.93 -6.41
N VAL A 223 7.52 -13.55 -7.65
CA VAL A 223 6.87 -12.41 -8.34
C VAL A 223 5.37 -12.67 -8.50
N LEU A 224 5.00 -13.88 -8.92
CA LEU A 224 3.60 -14.29 -9.07
C LEU A 224 2.88 -14.30 -7.71
N CYS A 225 3.48 -14.91 -6.67
CA CYS A 225 2.90 -14.90 -5.32
C CYS A 225 2.69 -13.49 -4.78
N TYR A 226 3.60 -12.57 -5.09
CA TYR A 226 3.47 -11.18 -4.66
C TYR A 226 2.38 -10.41 -5.42
N GLY A 227 2.21 -10.69 -6.71
CA GLY A 227 1.07 -10.21 -7.49
C GLY A 227 -0.28 -10.77 -6.99
N THR A 228 -0.31 -12.07 -6.68
CA THR A 228 -1.47 -12.75 -6.09
C THR A 228 -1.83 -12.16 -4.72
N PHE A 229 -0.83 -11.90 -3.88
CA PHE A 229 -1.03 -11.20 -2.62
C PHE A 229 -1.66 -9.82 -2.84
N ALA A 230 -1.13 -9.06 -3.79
CA ALA A 230 -1.63 -7.72 -4.08
C ALA A 230 -3.09 -7.73 -4.58
N PHE A 231 -3.44 -8.66 -5.44
CA PHE A 231 -4.81 -8.89 -5.86
C PHE A 231 -5.72 -9.29 -4.68
N GLY A 232 -5.25 -10.22 -3.86
CA GLY A 232 -6.04 -10.80 -2.78
C GLY A 232 -6.38 -9.81 -1.66
N TYR A 233 -5.40 -8.97 -1.26
CA TYR A 233 -5.65 -8.01 -0.19
C TYR A 233 -6.45 -6.79 -0.66
N ILE A 234 -6.32 -6.41 -1.95
CA ILE A 234 -6.93 -5.17 -2.43
C ILE A 234 -8.45 -5.24 -2.53
N VAL A 235 -9.01 -6.44 -2.75
CA VAL A 235 -10.45 -6.65 -2.78
C VAL A 235 -11.08 -6.27 -1.44
N PRO A 236 -10.74 -6.90 -0.30
CA PRO A 236 -11.27 -6.47 0.99
C PRO A 236 -10.80 -5.06 1.38
N ALA A 237 -9.55 -4.68 1.10
CA ALA A 237 -9.05 -3.34 1.40
C ALA A 237 -9.76 -2.21 0.64
N THR A 238 -10.46 -2.50 -0.43
CA THR A 238 -11.24 -1.51 -1.19
C THR A 238 -12.71 -1.51 -0.78
N PHE A 239 -13.29 -2.69 -0.58
CA PHE A 239 -14.74 -2.85 -0.54
C PHE A 239 -15.29 -3.28 0.82
N LEU A 240 -14.44 -3.60 1.82
CA LEU A 240 -14.93 -4.07 3.13
C LEU A 240 -15.93 -3.11 3.81
N PRO A 241 -15.72 -1.76 3.82
CA PRO A 241 -16.73 -0.86 4.36
C PRO A 241 -18.02 -0.82 3.53
N ALA A 242 -17.94 -1.04 2.21
CA ALA A 242 -19.11 -1.12 1.35
C ALA A 242 -19.91 -2.41 1.61
N MET A 243 -19.23 -3.55 1.83
CA MET A 243 -19.84 -4.81 2.25
C MET A 243 -20.53 -4.66 3.62
N ALA A 244 -19.90 -3.95 4.56
CA ALA A 244 -20.50 -3.72 5.87
C ALA A 244 -21.76 -2.85 5.77
N ARG A 245 -21.79 -1.87 4.86
CA ARG A 245 -22.99 -1.06 4.58
C ARG A 245 -24.15 -1.88 4.02
N GLN A 246 -23.89 -2.92 3.26
CA GLN A 246 -24.97 -3.82 2.76
C GLN A 246 -25.71 -4.57 3.88
N GLN A 247 -25.07 -4.69 5.06
CA GLN A 247 -25.66 -5.38 6.22
C GLN A 247 -26.31 -4.41 7.22
N VAL A 248 -25.77 -3.19 7.34
CA VAL A 248 -26.25 -2.17 8.28
C VAL A 248 -26.11 -0.79 7.66
N ASP A 249 -27.20 -0.03 7.66
CA ASP A 249 -27.22 1.33 7.09
C ASP A 249 -26.58 2.38 8.01
N ASP A 250 -26.40 2.09 9.31
CA ASP A 250 -25.82 3.05 10.25
C ASP A 250 -24.32 3.25 9.99
N PRO A 251 -23.88 4.46 9.59
CA PRO A 251 -22.47 4.78 9.36
C PRO A 251 -21.60 4.59 10.61
N MET A 252 -22.17 4.68 11.80
CA MET A 252 -21.45 4.46 13.06
C MET A 252 -21.09 2.99 13.28
N VAL A 253 -21.71 2.07 12.55
CA VAL A 253 -21.43 0.64 12.62
C VAL A 253 -20.52 0.22 11.48
N PHE A 254 -20.93 0.41 10.22
CA PHE A 254 -20.11 -0.02 9.07
C PHE A 254 -18.79 0.75 8.95
N GLY A 255 -18.76 2.00 9.38
CA GLY A 255 -17.57 2.85 9.31
C GLY A 255 -16.41 2.40 10.21
N LEU A 256 -16.67 1.57 11.25
CA LEU A 256 -15.62 1.05 12.15
C LEU A 256 -14.67 0.07 11.48
N THR A 257 -15.04 -0.56 10.39
CA THR A 257 -14.21 -1.55 9.70
C THR A 257 -12.86 -0.97 9.25
N TRP A 258 -12.85 0.29 8.83
CA TRP A 258 -11.64 0.90 8.30
C TRP A 258 -10.65 1.38 9.39
N PRO A 259 -11.05 2.04 10.49
CA PRO A 259 -10.18 2.28 11.62
C PRO A 259 -9.57 1.01 12.20
N LEU A 260 -10.34 -0.09 12.30
CA LEU A 260 -9.85 -1.39 12.77
C LEU A 260 -8.76 -1.95 11.82
N PHE A 261 -8.98 -1.87 10.52
CA PHE A 261 -8.00 -2.26 9.51
C PHE A 261 -6.69 -1.47 9.67
N GLY A 262 -6.76 -0.14 9.79
CA GLY A 262 -5.60 0.72 9.95
C GLY A 262 -4.83 0.49 11.26
N LEU A 263 -5.56 0.31 12.36
CA LEU A 263 -4.97 0.01 13.67
C LEU A 263 -4.25 -1.34 13.65
N ALA A 264 -4.89 -2.37 13.10
CA ALA A 264 -4.27 -3.68 12.93
C ALA A 264 -3.01 -3.61 12.07
N ALA A 265 -3.02 -2.83 10.99
CA ALA A 265 -1.86 -2.59 10.13
C ALA A 265 -0.70 -1.91 10.88
N THR A 266 -1.01 -0.91 11.73
CA THR A 266 -0.01 -0.20 12.51
C THR A 266 0.65 -1.11 13.55
N LEU A 267 -0.15 -1.90 14.26
CA LEU A 267 0.33 -2.77 15.34
C LEU A 267 1.07 -4.01 14.82
N SER A 268 0.62 -4.59 13.71
CA SER A 268 1.18 -5.82 13.16
C SER A 268 2.64 -5.69 12.73
N VAL A 269 3.04 -4.53 12.22
CA VAL A 269 4.43 -4.27 11.82
C VAL A 269 5.36 -4.36 13.04
N SER A 270 4.96 -3.74 14.15
CA SER A 270 5.72 -3.78 15.40
C SER A 270 5.73 -5.18 16.02
N ALA A 271 4.58 -5.86 15.99
CA ALA A 271 4.44 -7.23 16.46
C ALA A 271 5.32 -8.22 15.65
N ALA A 272 5.27 -8.12 14.32
CA ALA A 272 6.08 -8.96 13.45
C ALA A 272 7.59 -8.73 13.66
N ALA A 273 8.01 -7.49 13.81
CA ALA A 273 9.41 -7.16 14.09
C ALA A 273 9.90 -7.75 15.42
N ARG A 274 9.04 -7.82 16.43
CA ARG A 274 9.42 -8.34 17.77
C ARG A 274 9.38 -9.87 17.85
N TRP A 275 8.32 -10.49 17.32
CA TRP A 275 8.06 -11.92 17.56
C TRP A 275 8.43 -12.82 16.40
N LEU A 276 8.43 -12.30 15.17
CA LEU A 276 8.73 -13.09 13.97
C LEU A 276 10.12 -12.80 13.38
N SER A 277 10.96 -12.04 14.07
CA SER A 277 12.31 -11.67 13.61
C SER A 277 13.22 -12.88 13.39
N ALA A 278 13.09 -13.92 14.23
CA ALA A 278 13.88 -15.15 14.14
C ALA A 278 13.33 -16.18 13.11
N TRP A 279 12.12 -15.96 12.58
CA TRP A 279 11.51 -16.90 11.65
C TRP A 279 12.04 -16.72 10.21
N PRO A 280 12.15 -17.81 9.42
CA PRO A 280 12.49 -17.70 8.00
C PRO A 280 11.47 -16.82 7.27
N ARG A 281 11.94 -15.81 6.52
CA ARG A 281 11.08 -14.81 5.85
C ARG A 281 10.00 -15.43 4.98
N ARG A 282 10.31 -16.56 4.33
CA ARG A 282 9.35 -17.31 3.52
C ARG A 282 8.17 -17.85 4.34
N ARG A 283 8.45 -18.39 5.55
CA ARG A 283 7.39 -18.90 6.45
C ARG A 283 6.54 -17.76 7.00
N VAL A 284 7.17 -16.64 7.36
CA VAL A 284 6.44 -15.42 7.77
C VAL A 284 5.51 -14.96 6.66
N TRP A 285 6.01 -14.91 5.43
CA TRP A 285 5.19 -14.56 4.26
C TRP A 285 4.03 -15.56 4.07
N ALA A 286 4.31 -16.86 4.04
CA ALA A 286 3.29 -17.89 3.86
C ALA A 286 2.20 -17.79 4.94
N LEU A 287 2.58 -17.72 6.22
CA LEU A 287 1.65 -17.61 7.34
C LEU A 287 0.78 -16.36 7.24
N ALA A 288 1.41 -15.20 7.05
CA ALA A 288 0.68 -13.92 6.96
C ALA A 288 -0.27 -13.91 5.74
N GLN A 289 0.15 -14.49 4.61
CA GLN A 289 -0.70 -14.58 3.41
C GLN A 289 -1.85 -15.59 3.59
N GLY A 290 -1.64 -16.68 4.31
CA GLY A 290 -2.71 -17.62 4.68
C GLY A 290 -3.75 -16.98 5.59
N VAL A 291 -3.30 -16.26 6.62
CA VAL A 291 -4.18 -15.49 7.53
C VAL A 291 -4.94 -14.41 6.77
N LEU A 292 -4.29 -13.72 5.83
CA LEU A 292 -4.94 -12.76 4.94
C LEU A 292 -6.03 -13.43 4.09
N GLY A 293 -5.75 -14.62 3.54
CA GLY A 293 -6.71 -15.41 2.78
C GLY A 293 -7.94 -15.80 3.62
N LEU A 294 -7.73 -16.22 4.87
CA LEU A 294 -8.82 -16.48 5.83
C LEU A 294 -9.64 -15.22 6.10
N GLY A 295 -8.97 -14.08 6.31
CA GLY A 295 -9.65 -12.79 6.49
C GLY A 295 -10.49 -12.39 5.28
N THR A 296 -10.02 -12.67 4.06
CA THR A 296 -10.75 -12.41 2.81
C THR A 296 -11.93 -13.35 2.63
N ALA A 297 -11.81 -14.62 3.06
CA ALA A 297 -12.89 -15.63 2.95
C ALA A 297 -13.97 -15.48 4.02
N LEU A 298 -13.66 -14.89 5.17
CA LEU A 298 -14.55 -14.86 6.32
C LEU A 298 -15.92 -14.21 6.06
N PRO A 299 -16.04 -13.09 5.34
CA PRO A 299 -17.34 -12.51 4.99
C PRO A 299 -18.20 -13.38 4.07
N LEU A 300 -17.61 -14.35 3.36
CA LEU A 300 -18.32 -15.30 2.51
C LEU A 300 -19.00 -16.41 3.32
N ALA A 301 -18.40 -16.77 4.47
CA ALA A 301 -18.93 -17.82 5.33
C ALA A 301 -20.10 -17.34 6.19
N THR A 302 -20.13 -16.08 6.54
CA THR A 302 -21.18 -15.48 7.39
C THR A 302 -21.32 -13.98 7.11
N GLN A 303 -22.56 -13.56 6.89
CA GLN A 303 -22.90 -12.16 6.67
C GLN A 303 -23.14 -11.42 8.01
N ALA A 304 -22.35 -11.73 9.04
CA ALA A 304 -22.46 -11.08 10.33
C ALA A 304 -21.43 -9.94 10.46
N LEU A 305 -21.77 -8.84 11.13
CA LEU A 305 -20.88 -7.69 11.31
C LEU A 305 -19.56 -8.06 11.98
N TRP A 306 -19.55 -9.01 12.91
CA TRP A 306 -18.32 -9.47 13.54
C TRP A 306 -17.34 -10.10 12.53
N SER A 307 -17.86 -10.76 11.48
CA SER A 307 -17.00 -11.35 10.45
C SER A 307 -16.28 -10.27 9.63
N LEU A 308 -16.96 -9.17 9.34
CA LEU A 308 -16.37 -8.02 8.66
C LEU A 308 -15.33 -7.31 9.54
N ALA A 309 -15.62 -7.14 10.83
CA ALA A 309 -14.67 -6.58 11.78
C ALA A 309 -13.42 -7.46 11.93
N LEU A 310 -13.60 -8.79 12.05
CA LEU A 310 -12.48 -9.72 12.12
C LEU A 310 -11.72 -9.78 10.78
N SER A 311 -12.40 -9.74 9.65
CA SER A 311 -11.78 -9.60 8.32
C SER A 311 -10.90 -8.34 8.25
N ALA A 312 -11.39 -7.19 8.72
CA ALA A 312 -10.61 -5.95 8.79
C ALA A 312 -9.31 -6.12 9.59
N VAL A 313 -9.40 -6.78 10.74
CA VAL A 313 -8.23 -7.05 11.60
C VAL A 313 -7.26 -8.03 10.93
N LEU A 314 -7.74 -9.13 10.35
CA LEU A 314 -6.89 -10.16 9.74
C LEU A 314 -6.21 -9.62 8.48
N VAL A 315 -6.95 -8.97 7.59
CA VAL A 315 -6.40 -8.40 6.35
C VAL A 315 -5.49 -7.21 6.66
N GLY A 316 -5.95 -6.27 7.48
CA GLY A 316 -5.17 -5.10 7.90
C GLY A 316 -3.89 -5.50 8.65
N GLY A 317 -3.97 -6.49 9.55
CA GLY A 317 -2.85 -6.99 10.34
C GLY A 317 -1.81 -7.79 9.56
N THR A 318 -2.10 -8.21 8.34
CA THR A 318 -1.19 -9.10 7.59
C THR A 318 -0.60 -8.49 6.33
N PHE A 319 -1.29 -7.56 5.66
CA PHE A 319 -0.82 -7.05 4.36
C PHE A 319 0.56 -6.36 4.43
N MET A 320 0.84 -5.61 5.50
CA MET A 320 2.16 -5.00 5.68
C MET A 320 3.24 -6.04 6.04
N VAL A 321 2.88 -7.06 6.80
CA VAL A 321 3.79 -8.17 7.15
C VAL A 321 4.19 -8.95 5.90
N VAL A 322 3.23 -9.27 5.03
CA VAL A 322 3.50 -9.91 3.71
C VAL A 322 4.41 -9.02 2.86
N THR A 323 4.11 -7.73 2.79
CA THR A 323 4.92 -6.76 2.04
C THR A 323 6.38 -6.80 2.51
N MET A 324 6.60 -6.67 3.82
CA MET A 324 7.94 -6.67 4.40
C MET A 324 8.66 -8.00 4.21
N ALA A 325 7.99 -9.12 4.52
CA ALA A 325 8.59 -10.45 4.43
C ALA A 325 8.97 -10.81 2.98
N GLY A 326 8.11 -10.46 2.01
CA GLY A 326 8.39 -10.69 0.59
C GLY A 326 9.61 -9.92 0.10
N LEU A 327 9.69 -8.61 0.40
CA LEU A 327 10.84 -7.79 -0.02
C LEU A 327 12.14 -8.19 0.68
N GLN A 328 12.07 -8.57 1.96
CA GLN A 328 13.24 -9.06 2.71
C GLN A 328 13.73 -10.39 2.18
N LEU A 329 12.81 -11.34 1.89
CA LEU A 329 13.16 -12.64 1.31
C LEU A 329 13.95 -12.49 0.01
N ILE A 330 13.56 -11.56 -0.86
CA ILE A 330 14.26 -11.34 -2.14
C ILE A 330 15.66 -10.77 -1.91
N ARG A 331 15.82 -9.85 -0.97
CA ARG A 331 17.14 -9.29 -0.62
C ARG A 331 18.08 -10.36 -0.03
N GLU A 332 17.55 -11.27 0.78
CA GLU A 332 18.31 -12.41 1.32
C GLU A 332 18.68 -13.42 0.23
N ARG A 333 17.80 -13.61 -0.79
CA ARG A 333 17.95 -14.61 -1.83
C ARG A 333 18.88 -14.21 -2.97
N VAL A 334 18.91 -12.91 -3.28
CA VAL A 334 19.71 -12.31 -4.35
C VAL A 334 20.51 -11.14 -3.80
N PRO A 335 21.50 -11.38 -2.90
CA PRO A 335 22.20 -10.31 -2.19
C PRO A 335 23.04 -9.42 -3.11
N GLU A 336 23.58 -9.97 -4.22
CA GLU A 336 24.47 -9.22 -5.13
C GLU A 336 23.70 -8.15 -5.93
N ASN A 337 22.51 -8.45 -6.45
CA ASN A 337 21.69 -7.50 -7.19
C ASN A 337 20.18 -7.82 -7.07
N PRO A 338 19.49 -7.47 -5.99
CA PRO A 338 18.07 -7.72 -5.82
C PRO A 338 17.18 -6.80 -6.65
N THR A 339 17.72 -5.69 -7.18
CA THR A 339 16.99 -4.61 -7.84
C THR A 339 16.06 -5.06 -8.96
N PRO A 340 16.50 -5.89 -9.94
CA PRO A 340 15.62 -6.30 -11.04
C PRO A 340 14.41 -7.10 -10.55
N LEU A 341 14.62 -7.97 -9.56
CA LEU A 341 13.57 -8.82 -9.03
C LEU A 341 12.57 -8.03 -8.17
N LEU A 342 13.06 -7.08 -7.37
CA LEU A 342 12.22 -6.15 -6.61
C LEU A 342 11.37 -5.28 -7.53
N ALA A 343 11.93 -4.81 -8.66
CA ALA A 343 11.18 -4.07 -9.68
C ALA A 343 10.05 -4.92 -10.27
N ASN A 344 10.32 -6.19 -10.63
CA ASN A 344 9.31 -7.10 -11.14
C ASN A 344 8.21 -7.38 -10.09
N MET A 345 8.57 -7.52 -8.81
CA MET A 345 7.59 -7.65 -7.73
C MET A 345 6.71 -6.40 -7.60
N THR A 346 7.29 -5.20 -7.76
CA THR A 346 6.53 -3.95 -7.72
C THR A 346 5.53 -3.86 -8.88
N VAL A 347 5.93 -4.27 -10.09
CA VAL A 347 5.04 -4.34 -11.25
C VAL A 347 3.92 -5.35 -11.00
N ALA A 348 4.25 -6.57 -10.56
CA ALA A 348 3.26 -7.61 -10.25
C ALA A 348 2.28 -7.16 -9.16
N PHE A 349 2.79 -6.47 -8.13
CA PHE A 349 1.98 -5.89 -7.06
C PHE A 349 0.98 -4.86 -7.60
N ALA A 350 1.45 -3.92 -8.42
CA ALA A 350 0.58 -2.91 -9.00
C ALA A 350 -0.46 -3.53 -9.96
N THR A 351 -0.05 -4.51 -10.77
CA THR A 351 -0.97 -5.26 -11.65
C THR A 351 -2.04 -5.97 -10.85
N GLY A 352 -1.68 -6.66 -9.76
CA GLY A 352 -2.63 -7.32 -8.86
C GLY A 352 -3.64 -6.34 -8.26
N GLN A 353 -3.18 -5.17 -7.82
CA GLN A 353 -4.06 -4.13 -7.26
C GLN A 353 -5.04 -3.55 -8.28
N ILE A 354 -4.65 -3.42 -9.54
CA ILE A 354 -5.55 -2.98 -10.62
C ILE A 354 -6.55 -4.08 -10.95
N ALA A 355 -6.09 -5.33 -10.99
CA ALA A 355 -6.92 -6.48 -11.38
C ALA A 355 -8.09 -6.73 -10.40
N GLY A 356 -7.92 -6.45 -9.08
CA GLY A 356 -8.97 -6.63 -8.08
C GLY A 356 -10.24 -5.83 -8.40
N PRO A 357 -10.22 -4.49 -8.33
CA PRO A 357 -11.37 -3.66 -8.68
C PRO A 357 -11.84 -3.84 -10.12
N LEU A 358 -10.92 -4.11 -11.05
CA LEU A 358 -11.29 -4.37 -12.45
C LEU A 358 -12.12 -5.65 -12.59
N LEU A 359 -11.80 -6.71 -11.84
CA LEU A 359 -12.63 -7.92 -11.80
C LEU A 359 -14.03 -7.62 -11.29
N VAL A 360 -14.15 -6.86 -10.19
CA VAL A 360 -15.48 -6.46 -9.65
C VAL A 360 -16.26 -5.67 -10.70
N ARG A 361 -15.61 -4.73 -11.41
CA ARG A 361 -16.24 -3.95 -12.48
C ARG A 361 -16.68 -4.84 -13.66
N LEU A 362 -15.86 -5.80 -14.09
CA LEU A 362 -16.14 -6.69 -15.22
C LEU A 362 -17.30 -7.65 -14.92
N LEU A 363 -17.42 -8.11 -13.67
CA LEU A 363 -18.55 -8.91 -13.23
C LEU A 363 -19.85 -8.07 -13.14
N GLY A 364 -19.73 -6.76 -12.88
CA GLY A 364 -20.82 -5.81 -12.91
C GLY A 364 -21.95 -6.16 -11.93
N GLU A 365 -23.20 -6.06 -12.40
CA GLU A 365 -24.41 -6.38 -11.62
C GLU A 365 -24.87 -7.84 -11.76
N ILE A 366 -24.09 -8.66 -12.45
CA ILE A 366 -24.45 -10.06 -12.70
C ILE A 366 -24.39 -10.83 -11.38
N ARG A 367 -25.52 -11.44 -11.00
CA ARG A 367 -25.59 -12.44 -9.94
C ARG A 367 -25.47 -13.83 -10.54
N TRP A 368 -24.42 -14.54 -10.16
CA TRP A 368 -24.23 -15.92 -10.59
C TRP A 368 -24.17 -16.85 -9.37
N ALA A 369 -24.96 -17.93 -9.40
CA ALA A 369 -25.13 -18.86 -8.28
C ALA A 369 -25.56 -18.19 -6.96
N GLY A 370 -26.31 -17.08 -7.03
CA GLY A 370 -26.79 -16.34 -5.86
C GLY A 370 -25.79 -15.29 -5.31
N TRP A 371 -24.58 -15.25 -5.83
CA TRP A 371 -23.50 -14.37 -5.36
C TRP A 371 -23.32 -13.16 -6.29
N ASP A 372 -22.97 -12.04 -5.69
CA ASP A 372 -22.67 -10.81 -6.42
C ASP A 372 -21.19 -10.74 -6.90
N ALA A 373 -20.87 -9.70 -7.64
CA ALA A 373 -19.54 -9.48 -8.19
C ALA A 373 -18.44 -9.41 -7.11
N LEU A 374 -18.78 -8.85 -5.95
CA LEU A 374 -17.84 -8.64 -4.86
C LEU A 374 -17.56 -9.93 -4.09
N GLU A 375 -18.61 -10.74 -3.91
CA GLU A 375 -18.48 -12.08 -3.32
C GLU A 375 -17.62 -12.97 -4.23
N TRP A 376 -17.86 -12.99 -5.54
CA TRP A 376 -17.04 -13.73 -6.49
C TRP A 376 -15.59 -13.27 -6.52
N ALA A 377 -15.35 -11.96 -6.52
CA ALA A 377 -13.98 -11.42 -6.45
C ALA A 377 -13.29 -11.86 -5.16
N SER A 378 -14.01 -11.91 -4.03
CA SER A 378 -13.50 -12.37 -2.74
C SER A 378 -13.19 -13.87 -2.74
N VAL A 379 -14.02 -14.71 -3.40
CA VAL A 379 -13.73 -16.15 -3.59
C VAL A 379 -12.45 -16.36 -4.37
N VAL A 380 -12.33 -15.70 -5.52
CA VAL A 380 -11.12 -15.80 -6.36
C VAL A 380 -9.89 -15.34 -5.57
N ALA A 381 -10.00 -14.24 -4.83
CA ALA A 381 -8.93 -13.72 -3.99
C ALA A 381 -8.52 -14.72 -2.89
N ALA A 382 -9.49 -15.27 -2.14
CA ALA A 382 -9.22 -16.22 -1.06
C ALA A 382 -8.56 -17.50 -1.57
N VAL A 383 -9.06 -18.07 -2.69
CA VAL A 383 -8.50 -19.28 -3.31
C VAL A 383 -7.07 -19.04 -3.76
N LEU A 384 -6.80 -17.95 -4.48
CA LEU A 384 -5.46 -17.61 -4.95
C LEU A 384 -4.48 -17.36 -3.78
N LEU A 385 -4.93 -16.69 -2.71
CA LEU A 385 -4.14 -16.48 -1.51
C LEU A 385 -3.82 -17.81 -0.81
N ALA A 386 -4.78 -18.71 -0.68
CA ALA A 386 -4.57 -20.01 -0.07
C ALA A 386 -3.59 -20.87 -0.87
N LEU A 387 -3.76 -20.95 -2.20
CA LEU A 387 -2.86 -21.70 -3.08
C LEU A 387 -1.43 -21.16 -3.04
N SER A 388 -1.26 -19.85 -3.12
CA SER A 388 0.08 -19.23 -3.07
C SER A 388 0.71 -19.32 -1.68
N SER A 389 -0.08 -19.24 -0.59
CA SER A 389 0.39 -19.49 0.78
C SER A 389 0.86 -20.93 0.95
N ALA A 390 0.08 -21.91 0.50
CA ALA A 390 0.44 -23.31 0.54
C ALA A 390 1.74 -23.58 -0.24
N TRP A 391 1.85 -23.02 -1.46
CA TRP A 391 3.08 -23.12 -2.23
C TRP A 391 4.29 -22.54 -1.47
N LEU A 392 4.17 -21.34 -0.90
CA LEU A 392 5.22 -20.72 -0.10
C LEU A 392 5.61 -21.57 1.11
N TRP A 393 4.67 -22.29 1.71
CA TRP A 393 4.92 -23.11 2.88
C TRP A 393 5.64 -24.42 2.52
N PHE A 394 5.20 -25.12 1.48
CA PHE A 394 5.64 -26.47 1.15
C PHE A 394 6.78 -26.55 0.10
N ASP A 395 7.11 -25.45 -0.61
CA ASP A 395 8.18 -25.48 -1.63
C ASP A 395 9.54 -25.85 -1.00
N PRO A 396 10.17 -26.98 -1.43
CA PRO A 396 11.39 -27.49 -0.83
C PRO A 396 12.67 -26.75 -1.22
N GLN A 397 12.60 -25.67 -2.01
CA GLN A 397 13.79 -24.95 -2.45
C GLN A 397 14.56 -24.35 -1.26
N GLN A 398 15.55 -25.10 -0.82
CA GLN A 398 16.47 -24.80 0.28
C GLN A 398 17.28 -23.52 0.02
N VAL A 399 17.51 -22.80 1.10
CA VAL A 399 18.54 -21.75 1.18
C VAL A 399 19.88 -22.32 0.69
N PRO A 400 20.59 -21.71 -0.27
CA PRO A 400 21.95 -22.09 -0.59
C PRO A 400 22.83 -21.72 0.61
N GLY A 401 23.22 -22.69 1.44
CA GLY A 401 24.11 -22.37 2.57
C GLY A 401 24.41 -23.44 3.60
N SER A 402 23.82 -24.64 3.57
CA SER A 402 24.34 -25.72 4.39
C SER A 402 25.36 -26.57 3.61
N ARG A 403 26.59 -26.12 3.49
CA ARG A 403 27.71 -27.01 3.15
C ARG A 403 27.74 -28.10 4.19
N ARG A 404 27.34 -29.32 3.81
CA ARG A 404 27.75 -30.51 4.51
C ARG A 404 29.28 -30.49 4.58
N GLY A 405 29.81 -30.34 5.80
CA GLY A 405 31.22 -30.60 6.06
C GLY A 405 31.54 -31.99 5.55
N THR A 406 32.27 -32.08 4.46
CA THR A 406 33.00 -33.30 4.10
C THR A 406 33.97 -33.59 5.24
N ARG A 407 33.62 -34.56 6.05
CA ARG A 407 34.61 -35.24 6.91
C ARG A 407 35.63 -35.85 5.94
N SER A 408 36.79 -35.24 5.87
CA SER A 408 38.00 -35.85 5.36
C SER A 408 38.42 -36.89 6.41
N SER A 409 38.22 -38.15 6.07
CA SER A 409 38.91 -39.27 6.71
C SER A 409 40.31 -39.36 6.11
N ALA A 410 41.33 -39.12 6.89
CA ALA A 410 42.64 -39.70 6.73
C ALA A 410 43.19 -39.99 8.10
#